data_9296556c13b4ddd3a54ace9fac31d4fd
#
_entry.id   9296556c13b4ddd3a54ace9fac31d4fd
#
_cell.length_a   1.000
_cell.length_b   1.000
_cell.length_c   1.000
_cell.angle_alpha   90.00
_cell.angle_beta   90.00
_cell.angle_gamma   90.00
#
_symmetry.space_group_name_H-M   'P 1'
#
loop_
_entity.id
_entity.type
_entity.pdbx_description
1 polymer ?
#
loop_
_entity_poly.entity_id
_entity_poly.type
_entity_poly.pdbx_seq_one_letter_code
_entity_poly.pdbx_strand_id
1 'polypeptide(L)'
;MLQTALDYLDTDLQIKARKALDAMRADPALKAMGVDGIAVSETMRHLSTQMAYYSRGRMPVPDVKAMYAAAGLWKISDKEAVKSITWTLESKHLLGKAIDLVPLRRGSTWWIAPDSVWSRMGEIGEQHGLSWGGRWKKRDTPHFEM
;
A
#
# COMPACT_ATOMS: atom_id res chain seq x y z
N MET A 1 7.28 3.79 11.78
CA MET A 1 5.96 3.14 11.98
C MET A 1 5.04 3.50 10.81
N LEU A 2 4.30 2.54 10.30
CA LEU A 2 3.33 2.77 9.24
C LEU A 2 2.07 3.44 9.81
N GLN A 3 1.54 4.43 9.09
CA GLN A 3 0.27 5.06 9.40
C GLN A 3 -0.82 4.41 8.56
N THR A 4 -1.94 4.09 9.20
CA THR A 4 -3.08 3.44 8.54
C THR A 4 -4.39 4.23 8.71
N ALA A 5 -4.37 5.32 9.47
CA ALA A 5 -5.55 6.13 9.69
C ALA A 5 -5.88 6.99 8.46
N LEU A 6 -7.13 6.95 8.04
CA LEU A 6 -7.61 7.74 6.89
C LEU A 6 -7.53 9.25 7.13
N ASP A 7 -7.60 9.67 8.40
CA ASP A 7 -7.55 11.09 8.78
C ASP A 7 -6.23 11.77 8.41
N TYR A 8 -5.16 11.01 8.15
CA TYR A 8 -3.89 11.53 7.66
C TYR A 8 -3.87 11.83 6.16
N LEU A 9 -4.91 11.42 5.43
CA LEU A 9 -5.01 11.66 4.00
C LEU A 9 -5.51 13.09 3.71
N ASP A 10 -5.09 13.61 2.56
CA ASP A 10 -5.70 14.78 1.95
C ASP A 10 -7.23 14.61 1.91
N THR A 11 -7.97 15.69 2.16
CA THR A 11 -9.43 15.62 2.33
C THR A 11 -10.15 15.00 1.13
N ASP A 12 -9.76 15.35 -0.09
CA ASP A 12 -10.38 14.79 -1.31
C ASP A 12 -10.09 13.31 -1.45
N LEU A 13 -8.86 12.90 -1.19
CA LEU A 13 -8.50 11.49 -1.19
C LEU A 13 -9.24 10.73 -0.09
N GLN A 14 -9.35 11.31 1.09
CA GLN A 14 -10.07 10.68 2.21
C GLN A 14 -11.52 10.36 1.83
N ILE A 15 -12.23 11.30 1.19
CA ILE A 15 -13.62 11.11 0.75
C ILE A 15 -13.70 9.98 -0.28
N LYS A 16 -12.85 10.01 -1.30
CA LYS A 16 -12.82 9.00 -2.37
C LYS A 16 -12.43 7.63 -1.83
N ALA A 17 -11.42 7.57 -0.97
CA ALA A 17 -10.96 6.33 -0.37
C ALA A 17 -12.04 5.67 0.50
N ARG A 18 -12.78 6.44 1.30
CA ARG A 18 -13.89 5.90 2.10
C ARG A 18 -14.96 5.27 1.22
N LYS A 19 -15.36 5.95 0.14
CA LYS A 19 -16.34 5.43 -0.81
C LYS A 19 -15.85 4.17 -1.52
N ALA A 20 -14.59 4.17 -1.97
CA ALA A 20 -13.98 3.00 -2.61
C ALA A 20 -13.90 1.80 -1.64
N LEU A 21 -13.49 2.04 -0.40
CA LEU A 21 -13.43 1.00 0.64
C LEU A 21 -14.81 0.38 0.90
N ASP A 22 -15.83 1.21 1.06
CA ASP A 22 -17.20 0.73 1.29
C ASP A 22 -17.68 -0.09 0.10
N ALA A 23 -17.41 0.36 -1.12
CA ALA A 23 -17.77 -0.37 -2.34
C ALA A 23 -17.03 -1.71 -2.48
N MET A 24 -15.73 -1.73 -2.16
CA MET A 24 -14.93 -2.97 -2.18
C MET A 24 -15.46 -3.98 -1.14
N ARG A 25 -15.75 -3.51 0.08
CA ARG A 25 -16.24 -4.35 1.18
C ARG A 25 -17.63 -4.93 0.91
N ALA A 26 -18.43 -4.23 0.09
CA ALA A 26 -19.76 -4.67 -0.30
C ALA A 26 -19.79 -5.44 -1.62
N ASP A 27 -18.67 -5.54 -2.34
CA ASP A 27 -18.66 -6.09 -3.70
C ASP A 27 -18.89 -7.61 -3.73
N PRO A 28 -19.95 -8.10 -4.40
CA PRO A 28 -20.23 -9.51 -4.46
C PRO A 28 -19.17 -10.35 -5.18
N ALA A 29 -18.51 -9.78 -6.19
CA ALA A 29 -17.46 -10.47 -6.94
C ALA A 29 -16.23 -10.73 -6.07
N LEU A 30 -15.81 -9.75 -5.28
CA LEU A 30 -14.71 -9.93 -4.32
C LEU A 30 -15.06 -10.99 -3.26
N LYS A 31 -16.27 -10.95 -2.73
CA LYS A 31 -16.74 -11.98 -1.78
C LYS A 31 -16.73 -13.38 -2.39
N ALA A 32 -17.18 -13.52 -3.64
CA ALA A 32 -17.16 -14.79 -4.35
C ALA A 32 -15.74 -15.31 -4.61
N MET A 33 -14.74 -14.43 -4.69
CA MET A 33 -13.34 -14.80 -4.84
C MET A 33 -12.63 -15.10 -3.50
N GLY A 34 -13.35 -15.04 -2.37
CA GLY A 34 -12.81 -15.36 -1.06
C GLY A 34 -12.31 -14.17 -0.24
N VAL A 35 -12.59 -12.94 -0.69
CA VAL A 35 -12.26 -11.72 0.07
C VAL A 35 -13.32 -11.50 1.13
N ASP A 36 -12.94 -11.47 2.39
CA ASP A 36 -13.85 -11.25 3.52
C ASP A 36 -13.70 -9.86 4.16
N GLY A 37 -12.82 -9.03 3.64
CA GLY A 37 -12.63 -7.66 4.06
C GLY A 37 -11.52 -6.96 3.29
N ILE A 38 -11.39 -5.66 3.52
CA ILE A 38 -10.30 -4.85 2.97
C ILE A 38 -9.65 -4.09 4.13
N ALA A 39 -8.35 -4.22 4.26
CA ALA A 39 -7.56 -3.49 5.24
C ALA A 39 -6.81 -2.33 4.58
N VAL A 40 -6.63 -1.26 5.33
CA VAL A 40 -5.71 -0.17 4.97
C VAL A 40 -4.33 -0.55 5.51
N SER A 41 -3.37 -0.75 4.63
CA SER A 41 -2.01 -1.11 5.04
C SER A 41 -1.09 0.10 5.22
N GLU A 42 -1.33 1.17 4.48
CA GLU A 42 -0.58 2.42 4.64
C GLU A 42 -1.38 3.62 4.12
N THR A 43 -1.28 4.74 4.83
CA THR A 43 -1.81 6.04 4.40
C THR A 43 -0.67 7.04 4.21
N MET A 44 -0.47 7.92 5.16
CA MET A 44 0.64 8.86 5.15
C MET A 44 1.95 8.15 5.53
N ARG A 45 3.04 8.51 4.86
CA ARG A 45 4.37 7.96 5.14
C ARG A 45 5.28 9.06 5.64
N HIS A 46 6.01 8.79 6.72
CA HIS A 46 7.07 9.67 7.17
C HIS A 46 8.29 9.58 6.25
N LEU A 47 9.04 10.68 6.13
CA LEU A 47 10.24 10.72 5.30
C LEU A 47 11.27 9.66 5.73
N SER A 48 11.43 9.42 7.03
CA SER A 48 12.32 8.37 7.56
C SER A 48 11.96 6.98 7.03
N THR A 49 10.68 6.67 6.91
CA THR A 49 10.19 5.41 6.32
C THR A 49 10.52 5.35 4.83
N GLN A 50 10.30 6.44 4.08
CA GLN A 50 10.63 6.49 2.66
C GLN A 50 12.13 6.32 2.42
N MET A 51 12.97 6.95 3.24
CA MET A 51 14.42 6.79 3.17
C MET A 51 14.85 5.35 3.47
N ALA A 52 14.24 4.70 4.47
CA ALA A 52 14.50 3.30 4.78
C ALA A 52 14.14 2.39 3.59
N TYR A 53 12.99 2.60 2.97
CA TYR A 53 12.59 1.85 1.77
C TYR A 53 13.56 2.06 0.61
N TYR A 54 13.95 3.30 0.37
CA TYR A 54 14.88 3.67 -0.70
C TYR A 54 16.27 3.05 -0.51
N SER A 55 16.71 2.85 0.74
CA SER A 55 18.01 2.26 1.06
C SER A 55 18.15 0.80 0.61
N ARG A 56 17.05 0.07 0.48
CA ARG A 56 17.06 -1.34 0.07
C ARG A 56 17.65 -1.49 -1.32
N GLY A 57 18.59 -2.42 -1.43
CA GLY A 57 19.32 -2.68 -2.69
C GLY A 57 20.34 -1.60 -3.07
N ARG A 58 20.49 -0.53 -2.26
CA ARG A 58 21.41 0.59 -2.55
C ARG A 58 22.49 0.77 -1.47
N MET A 59 22.18 0.37 -0.24
CA MET A 59 23.09 0.47 0.90
C MET A 59 23.48 -0.91 1.41
N PRO A 60 24.62 -1.06 2.14
CA PRO A 60 24.96 -2.33 2.80
C PRO A 60 23.84 -2.81 3.73
N VAL A 61 23.64 -4.12 3.81
CA VAL A 61 22.57 -4.73 4.62
C VAL A 61 22.52 -4.22 6.06
N PRO A 62 23.64 -4.10 6.80
CA PRO A 62 23.60 -3.56 8.16
C PRO A 62 23.03 -2.13 8.24
N ASP A 63 23.33 -1.28 7.24
CA ASP A 63 22.83 0.10 7.18
C ASP A 63 21.33 0.14 6.88
N VAL A 64 20.85 -0.73 5.97
CA VAL A 64 19.41 -0.87 5.70
C VAL A 64 18.66 -1.28 6.97
N LYS A 65 19.18 -2.25 7.70
CA LYS A 65 18.60 -2.70 8.97
C LYS A 65 18.57 -1.59 10.01
N ALA A 66 19.63 -0.81 10.11
CA ALA A 66 19.70 0.33 11.03
C ALA A 66 18.66 1.41 10.67
N MET A 67 18.48 1.71 9.38
CA MET A 67 17.45 2.65 8.91
C MET A 67 16.03 2.16 9.20
N TYR A 68 15.77 0.88 9.00
CA TYR A 68 14.47 0.28 9.34
C TYR A 68 14.18 0.37 10.84
N ALA A 69 15.16 0.06 11.67
CA ALA A 69 15.03 0.17 13.13
C ALA A 69 14.77 1.62 13.57
N ALA A 70 15.52 2.57 13.02
CA ALA A 70 15.35 4.00 13.33
C ALA A 70 13.99 4.55 12.89
N ALA A 71 13.43 4.01 11.80
CA ALA A 71 12.10 4.38 11.32
C ALA A 71 10.95 3.67 12.07
N GLY A 72 11.25 2.80 13.03
CA GLY A 72 10.25 2.03 13.77
C GLY A 72 9.53 0.98 12.93
N LEU A 73 10.19 0.47 11.90
CA LEU A 73 9.67 -0.56 10.99
C LEU A 73 10.01 -1.97 11.50
N TRP A 74 9.50 -2.99 10.80
CA TRP A 74 9.76 -4.38 11.16
C TRP A 74 11.24 -4.74 11.02
N LYS A 75 11.64 -5.85 11.64
CA LYS A 75 13.00 -6.40 11.53
C LYS A 75 13.18 -7.01 10.13
N ILE A 76 13.79 -6.26 9.24
CA ILE A 76 13.98 -6.68 7.85
C ILE A 76 15.02 -7.80 7.74
N SER A 77 14.76 -8.79 6.90
CA SER A 77 15.70 -9.85 6.60
C SER A 77 16.79 -9.41 5.62
N ASP A 78 17.89 -10.13 5.57
CA ASP A 78 18.97 -9.89 4.61
C ASP A 78 18.47 -10.00 3.17
N LYS A 79 17.62 -11.00 2.90
CA LYS A 79 17.01 -11.22 1.59
C LYS A 79 16.14 -10.05 1.14
N GLU A 80 15.38 -9.46 2.05
CA GLU A 80 14.58 -8.28 1.76
C GLU A 80 15.46 -7.05 1.56
N ALA A 81 16.47 -6.88 2.40
CA ALA A 81 17.33 -5.69 2.40
C ALA A 81 18.09 -5.46 1.08
N VAL A 82 18.40 -6.51 0.33
CA VAL A 82 19.09 -6.42 -0.96
C VAL A 82 18.16 -6.17 -2.15
N LYS A 83 16.85 -6.20 -1.94
CA LYS A 83 15.84 -5.96 -2.98
C LYS A 83 15.36 -4.52 -2.96
N SER A 84 15.57 -3.79 -4.05
CA SER A 84 14.95 -2.48 -4.25
C SER A 84 13.44 -2.60 -4.33
N ILE A 85 12.72 -1.74 -3.59
CA ILE A 85 11.25 -1.70 -3.57
C ILE A 85 10.67 -0.36 -3.94
N THR A 86 11.48 0.69 -3.98
CA THR A 86 11.06 2.01 -4.45
C THR A 86 12.16 2.64 -5.29
N TRP A 87 11.74 3.44 -6.27
CA TRP A 87 12.63 4.10 -7.22
C TRP A 87 12.74 5.60 -6.97
N THR A 88 12.05 6.08 -5.93
CA THR A 88 11.97 7.51 -5.63
C THR A 88 12.07 7.79 -4.14
N LEU A 89 12.62 8.96 -3.80
CA LEU A 89 12.47 9.57 -2.49
C LEU A 89 11.22 10.45 -2.41
N GLU A 90 10.58 10.71 -3.55
CA GLU A 90 9.34 11.45 -3.66
C GLU A 90 8.17 10.47 -3.84
N SER A 91 7.32 10.36 -2.84
CA SER A 91 6.15 9.49 -2.87
C SER A 91 4.91 10.30 -2.50
N LYS A 92 3.80 10.02 -3.16
CA LYS A 92 2.51 10.64 -2.81
C LYS A 92 2.04 10.27 -1.40
N HIS A 93 2.51 9.17 -0.83
CA HIS A 93 2.30 8.85 0.58
C HIS A 93 2.88 9.91 1.53
N LEU A 94 3.98 10.56 1.18
CA LEU A 94 4.57 11.66 1.96
C LEU A 94 3.65 12.87 2.05
N LEU A 95 2.78 13.05 1.06
CA LEU A 95 1.86 14.19 0.95
C LEU A 95 0.44 13.83 1.41
N GLY A 96 0.22 12.61 1.89
CA GLY A 96 -1.13 12.13 2.20
C GLY A 96 -2.02 11.95 0.95
N LYS A 97 -1.42 11.78 -0.23
CA LYS A 97 -2.12 11.64 -1.52
C LYS A 97 -2.10 10.23 -2.08
N ALA A 98 -1.73 9.27 -1.27
CA ALA A 98 -1.77 7.86 -1.62
C ALA A 98 -2.24 7.01 -0.45
N ILE A 99 -2.86 5.88 -0.77
CA ILE A 99 -3.33 4.88 0.18
C ILE A 99 -3.05 3.48 -0.38
N ASP A 100 -2.59 2.58 0.47
CA ASP A 100 -2.45 1.18 0.14
C ASP A 100 -3.55 0.34 0.80
N LEU A 101 -4.22 -0.47 -0.02
CA LEU A 101 -5.31 -1.35 0.37
C LEU A 101 -4.95 -2.79 0.09
N VAL A 102 -5.26 -3.68 1.02
CA VAL A 102 -4.99 -5.10 0.89
C VAL A 102 -6.24 -5.91 1.19
N PRO A 103 -6.56 -6.95 0.38
CA PRO A 103 -7.69 -7.82 0.69
C PRO A 103 -7.39 -8.68 1.91
N LEU A 104 -8.43 -9.00 2.67
CA LEU A 104 -8.39 -9.94 3.78
C LEU A 104 -9.01 -11.27 3.34
N ARG A 105 -8.40 -12.34 3.79
CA ARG A 105 -8.93 -13.71 3.68
C ARG A 105 -8.72 -14.44 4.98
N ARG A 106 -9.80 -14.98 5.53
CA ARG A 106 -9.77 -15.69 6.83
C ARG A 106 -9.14 -14.85 7.94
N GLY A 107 -9.47 -13.55 7.95
CA GLY A 107 -9.00 -12.60 8.95
C GLY A 107 -7.56 -12.12 8.82
N SER A 108 -6.84 -12.56 7.79
CA SER A 108 -5.45 -12.18 7.55
C SER A 108 -5.28 -11.43 6.23
N THR A 109 -4.27 -10.56 6.14
CA THR A 109 -3.93 -9.87 4.89
C THR A 109 -3.50 -10.88 3.83
N TRP A 110 -4.09 -10.75 2.64
CA TRP A 110 -3.88 -11.69 1.55
C TRP A 110 -3.03 -11.07 0.43
N TRP A 111 -1.75 -10.89 0.72
CA TRP A 111 -0.79 -10.29 -0.22
C TRP A 111 -0.58 -11.11 -1.49
N ILE A 112 -0.75 -12.42 -1.42
CA ILE A 112 -0.61 -13.34 -2.55
C ILE A 112 -1.95 -13.60 -3.25
N ALA A 113 -2.94 -12.72 -3.07
CA ALA A 113 -4.22 -12.85 -3.76
C ALA A 113 -4.03 -12.93 -5.27
N PRO A 114 -4.90 -13.69 -5.99
CA PRO A 114 -4.84 -13.76 -7.44
C PRO A 114 -5.01 -12.39 -8.09
N ASP A 115 -4.47 -12.22 -9.29
CA ASP A 115 -4.59 -10.97 -10.04
C ASP A 115 -6.05 -10.53 -10.25
N SER A 116 -6.98 -11.48 -10.40
CA SER A 116 -8.40 -11.20 -10.49
C SER A 116 -8.95 -10.41 -9.30
N VAL A 117 -8.45 -10.68 -8.08
CA VAL A 117 -8.84 -9.94 -6.87
C VAL A 117 -8.29 -8.52 -6.93
N TRP A 118 -7.00 -8.37 -7.21
CA TRP A 118 -6.37 -7.05 -7.31
C TRP A 118 -6.99 -6.21 -8.42
N SER A 119 -7.24 -6.80 -9.58
CA SER A 119 -7.87 -6.11 -10.71
C SER A 119 -9.27 -5.62 -10.37
N ARG A 120 -10.07 -6.42 -9.66
CA ARG A 120 -11.41 -6.00 -9.24
C ARG A 120 -11.34 -4.85 -8.23
N MET A 121 -10.42 -4.91 -7.29
CA MET A 121 -10.19 -3.79 -6.37
C MET A 121 -9.78 -2.53 -7.13
N GLY A 122 -8.87 -2.67 -8.09
CA GLY A 122 -8.42 -1.56 -8.94
C GLY A 122 -9.55 -0.91 -9.70
N GLU A 123 -10.41 -1.70 -10.34
CA GLU A 123 -11.59 -1.21 -11.06
C GLU A 123 -12.52 -0.40 -10.15
N ILE A 124 -12.78 -0.90 -8.94
CA ILE A 124 -13.64 -0.21 -7.98
C ILE A 124 -12.99 1.12 -7.54
N GLY A 125 -11.69 1.13 -7.25
CA GLY A 125 -10.98 2.36 -6.94
C GLY A 125 -11.06 3.39 -8.05
N GLU A 126 -10.84 2.96 -9.29
CA GLU A 126 -10.94 3.83 -10.48
C GLU A 126 -12.36 4.39 -10.68
N GLN A 127 -13.40 3.59 -10.44
CA GLN A 127 -14.80 4.03 -10.48
C GLN A 127 -15.10 5.15 -9.46
N HIS A 128 -14.33 5.23 -8.39
CA HIS A 128 -14.45 6.25 -7.36
C HIS A 128 -13.43 7.39 -7.50
N GLY A 129 -12.79 7.49 -8.67
CA GLY A 129 -11.92 8.61 -9.01
C GLY A 129 -10.48 8.48 -8.51
N LEU A 130 -10.03 7.29 -8.15
CA LEU A 130 -8.64 7.01 -7.78
C LEU A 130 -7.86 6.51 -8.99
N SER A 131 -6.55 6.77 -9.00
CA SER A 131 -5.61 6.11 -9.91
C SER A 131 -5.05 4.87 -9.23
N TRP A 132 -5.05 3.74 -9.93
CA TRP A 132 -4.58 2.46 -9.41
C TRP A 132 -3.18 2.12 -9.91
N GLY A 133 -2.27 1.79 -8.98
CA GLY A 133 -0.89 1.41 -9.28
C GLY A 133 -0.76 0.10 -10.06
N GLY A 134 -1.81 -0.71 -10.12
CA GLY A 134 -1.86 -1.91 -10.94
C GLY A 134 -1.82 -1.66 -12.45
N ARG A 135 -2.05 -0.42 -12.89
CA ARG A 135 -1.95 0.00 -14.30
C ARG A 135 -0.53 0.40 -14.69
N TRP A 136 0.35 0.57 -13.73
CA TRP A 136 1.72 1.03 -14.01
C TRP A 136 2.57 -0.04 -14.68
N LYS A 137 3.60 0.39 -15.42
CA LYS A 137 4.58 -0.52 -16.01
C LYS A 137 5.25 -1.39 -14.93
N LYS A 138 5.64 -0.78 -13.81
CA LYS A 138 6.04 -1.47 -12.58
C LYS A 138 4.82 -1.51 -11.66
N ARG A 139 4.04 -2.58 -11.75
CA ARG A 139 2.77 -2.71 -11.05
C ARG A 139 2.94 -2.62 -9.54
N ASP A 140 2.07 -1.84 -8.92
CA ASP A 140 1.93 -1.73 -7.47
C ASP A 140 0.45 -1.92 -7.14
N THR A 141 0.05 -3.17 -6.98
CA THR A 141 -1.36 -3.58 -6.90
C THR A 141 -2.13 -3.08 -5.68
N PRO A 142 -1.54 -2.91 -4.48
CA PRO A 142 -2.26 -2.32 -3.35
C PRO A 142 -2.41 -0.80 -3.44
N HIS A 143 -1.66 -0.13 -4.31
CA HIS A 143 -1.51 1.33 -4.33
C HIS A 143 -2.62 2.04 -5.09
N PHE A 144 -3.22 3.03 -4.42
CA PHE A 144 -4.18 3.98 -5.01
C PHE A 144 -3.76 5.40 -4.67
N GLU A 145 -3.96 6.33 -5.60
CA GLU A 145 -3.55 7.73 -5.43
C GLU A 145 -4.44 8.72 -6.19
N MET A 146 -4.22 10.00 -5.88
CA MET A 146 -4.77 11.12 -6.64
C MET A 146 -3.67 11.92 -7.31
#